data_c4e39a41702ca6c8cc4dee7c84cdf0ce
#
_entry.id   c4e39a41702ca6c8cc4dee7c84cdf0ce
#
_cell.length_a   1.000
_cell.length_b   1.000
_cell.length_c   1.000
_cell.angle_alpha   90.00
_cell.angle_beta   90.00
_cell.angle_gamma   90.00
#
_symmetry.space_group_name_H-M   'P 1'
#
loop_
_entity.id
_entity.type
_entity.pdbx_description
1 polymer ?
#
loop_
_entity_poly.entity_id
_entity_poly.type
_entity_poly.pdbx_seq_one_letter_code
_entity_poly.pdbx_strand_id
1 'polypeptide(L)'
;MVFDSQLQGQPGKKRFIKDLHGEAIRDIGVVSEAADGESIQLSIDLRLQHVQHRELMRAMRETGASAASAVTLDAMTGEILAMTNLPSFNPNRRGQLDLAAMRNRVVTDVFEPGSTVKPLTLVAALESGEFDIETLIDTSPGRITVGNKVLPDPRNYGEITVSRVIEKSSQVGVTKMAQAIGHEHIIDVFQRFGLGQLTGAEFPGERAGRLPDHDFWSAIDRVTPAFGYGLLVTPLQLAHAYAVFANDGRMVPLTLLAQTSQDNDHSASGGRQIISPVVAEKVVTVLHRVTGPEGTAQRATVSGFDVGGKTGTVHKVGREGYLDDRYVALFAGVAPVESP
;
A
#
# COMPACT_ATOMS: atom_id res chain seq x y z
N MET A 1 -11.69 -20.43 -2.86
CA MET A 1 -10.36 -19.77 -2.92
C MET A 1 -10.24 -19.14 -4.29
N VAL A 2 -9.38 -18.11 -4.46
CA VAL A 2 -9.33 -17.30 -5.70
C VAL A 2 -9.15 -18.16 -6.95
N PHE A 3 -8.16 -19.03 -6.97
CA PHE A 3 -7.84 -19.86 -8.14
C PHE A 3 -8.38 -21.31 -8.06
N ASP A 4 -9.33 -21.58 -7.16
CA ASP A 4 -9.81 -22.94 -6.93
C ASP A 4 -10.47 -23.55 -8.18
N SER A 5 -11.26 -22.75 -8.90
CA SER A 5 -11.94 -23.19 -10.12
C SER A 5 -10.99 -23.55 -11.28
N GLN A 6 -9.80 -22.91 -11.32
CA GLN A 6 -8.78 -23.20 -12.33
C GLN A 6 -7.93 -24.41 -11.93
N LEU A 7 -7.56 -24.48 -10.64
CA LEU A 7 -6.73 -25.56 -10.10
C LEU A 7 -7.48 -26.88 -9.93
N GLN A 8 -8.81 -26.82 -9.75
CA GLN A 8 -9.64 -28.01 -9.55
C GLN A 8 -9.95 -28.67 -10.89
N GLY A 9 -9.39 -29.85 -11.12
CA GLY A 9 -9.73 -30.67 -12.28
C GLY A 9 -11.18 -31.15 -12.27
N GLN A 10 -11.63 -31.72 -13.36
CA GLN A 10 -12.92 -32.33 -13.46
C GLN A 10 -12.81 -33.84 -13.19
N PRO A 11 -13.53 -34.39 -12.18
CA PRO A 11 -13.46 -35.79 -11.89
C PRO A 11 -14.08 -36.63 -13.02
N GLY A 12 -13.37 -37.64 -13.46
CA GLY A 12 -13.89 -38.63 -14.39
C GLY A 12 -15.04 -39.44 -13.79
N LYS A 13 -15.87 -40.00 -14.63
CA LYS A 13 -16.98 -40.88 -14.24
C LYS A 13 -16.82 -42.23 -14.87
N LYS A 14 -16.86 -43.30 -14.06
CA LYS A 14 -16.86 -44.68 -14.48
C LYS A 14 -18.18 -45.34 -14.12
N ARG A 15 -18.63 -46.22 -14.97
CA ARG A 15 -19.78 -47.09 -14.72
C ARG A 15 -19.28 -48.51 -14.40
N PHE A 16 -19.74 -49.06 -13.29
CA PHE A 16 -19.41 -50.42 -12.89
C PHE A 16 -20.62 -51.08 -12.23
N ILE A 17 -20.67 -52.43 -12.30
CA ILE A 17 -21.63 -53.23 -11.58
C ILE A 17 -21.12 -53.46 -10.18
N LYS A 18 -21.98 -53.26 -9.17
CA LYS A 18 -21.71 -53.53 -7.75
C LYS A 18 -22.44 -54.81 -7.32
N ASP A 19 -21.87 -55.51 -6.36
CA ASP A 19 -22.57 -56.53 -5.61
C ASP A 19 -23.49 -55.94 -4.53
N LEU A 20 -24.12 -56.82 -3.73
CA LEU A 20 -25.01 -56.44 -2.63
C LEU A 20 -24.26 -55.71 -1.46
N HIS A 21 -22.93 -55.83 -1.40
CA HIS A 21 -22.07 -55.20 -0.40
C HIS A 21 -21.47 -53.89 -0.87
N GLY A 22 -21.75 -53.48 -2.16
CA GLY A 22 -21.21 -52.23 -2.73
C GLY A 22 -19.85 -52.37 -3.40
N GLU A 23 -19.30 -53.60 -3.46
CA GLU A 23 -18.01 -53.86 -4.11
C GLU A 23 -18.17 -53.93 -5.64
N ALA A 24 -17.18 -53.33 -6.36
CA ALA A 24 -17.20 -53.33 -7.83
C ALA A 24 -16.86 -54.72 -8.40
N ILE A 25 -17.87 -55.39 -9.04
CA ILE A 25 -17.68 -56.68 -9.65
C ILE A 25 -17.14 -56.55 -11.08
N ARG A 26 -17.65 -55.59 -11.85
CA ARG A 26 -17.32 -55.45 -13.26
C ARG A 26 -17.29 -53.98 -13.67
N ASP A 27 -16.20 -53.57 -14.31
CA ASP A 27 -16.08 -52.30 -15.00
C ASP A 27 -16.81 -52.35 -16.32
N ILE A 28 -17.74 -51.41 -16.57
CA ILE A 28 -18.53 -51.32 -17.83
C ILE A 28 -17.86 -50.29 -18.77
N GLY A 29 -17.11 -49.36 -18.25
CA GLY A 29 -16.39 -48.38 -19.02
C GLY A 29 -16.41 -46.95 -18.44
N VAL A 30 -15.64 -46.11 -19.05
CA VAL A 30 -15.53 -44.67 -18.70
C VAL A 30 -16.71 -43.93 -19.32
N VAL A 31 -17.43 -43.14 -18.53
CA VAL A 31 -18.51 -42.26 -18.96
C VAL A 31 -17.98 -40.89 -19.37
N SER A 32 -17.03 -40.38 -18.58
CA SER A 32 -16.24 -39.18 -18.90
C SER A 32 -14.82 -39.33 -18.38
N GLU A 33 -13.84 -38.94 -19.15
CA GLU A 33 -12.46 -38.91 -18.69
C GLU A 33 -12.27 -37.84 -17.61
N ALA A 34 -11.30 -38.06 -16.72
CA ALA A 34 -10.87 -37.05 -15.79
C ALA A 34 -10.06 -36.00 -16.56
N ALA A 35 -10.24 -34.73 -16.23
CA ALA A 35 -9.39 -33.64 -16.72
C ALA A 35 -8.66 -33.03 -15.55
N ASP A 36 -7.34 -32.89 -15.68
CA ASP A 36 -6.52 -32.21 -14.66
C ASP A 36 -6.87 -30.73 -14.62
N GLY A 37 -6.64 -30.10 -13.47
CA GLY A 37 -6.73 -28.66 -13.33
C GLY A 37 -5.61 -27.95 -14.08
N GLU A 38 -5.80 -26.67 -14.33
CA GLU A 38 -4.82 -25.83 -14.99
C GLU A 38 -3.66 -25.50 -14.04
N SER A 39 -2.44 -25.44 -14.57
CA SER A 39 -1.29 -24.92 -13.86
C SER A 39 -1.32 -23.40 -13.86
N ILE A 40 -1.11 -22.79 -12.71
CA ILE A 40 -0.95 -21.32 -12.60
C ILE A 40 0.47 -20.98 -12.21
N GLN A 41 0.98 -19.88 -12.75
CA GLN A 41 2.25 -19.30 -12.36
C GLN A 41 1.98 -18.00 -11.62
N LEU A 42 2.50 -17.91 -10.38
CA LEU A 42 2.39 -16.71 -9.56
C LEU A 42 3.52 -15.73 -9.88
N SER A 43 3.24 -14.45 -9.72
CA SER A 43 4.21 -13.35 -9.85
C SER A 43 5.24 -13.29 -8.70
N ILE A 44 5.04 -14.07 -7.64
CA ILE A 44 5.91 -14.06 -6.45
C ILE A 44 7.33 -14.51 -6.81
N ASP A 45 8.32 -13.61 -6.65
CA ASP A 45 9.75 -13.95 -6.68
C ASP A 45 10.17 -14.48 -5.30
N LEU A 46 10.50 -15.77 -5.24
CA LEU A 46 10.89 -16.43 -3.99
C LEU A 46 12.14 -15.83 -3.35
N ARG A 47 13.05 -15.23 -4.12
CA ARG A 47 14.26 -14.59 -3.60
C ARG A 47 13.89 -13.29 -2.88
N LEU A 48 13.04 -12.46 -3.49
CA LEU A 48 12.51 -11.25 -2.87
C LEU A 48 11.66 -11.59 -1.64
N GLN A 49 10.76 -12.56 -1.76
CA GLN A 49 9.93 -13.04 -0.65
C GLN A 49 10.79 -13.48 0.55
N HIS A 50 11.87 -14.24 0.29
CA HIS A 50 12.78 -14.70 1.35
C HIS A 50 13.54 -13.55 1.99
N VAL A 51 14.12 -12.65 1.20
CA VAL A 51 14.86 -11.48 1.71
C VAL A 51 13.92 -10.59 2.52
N GLN A 52 12.74 -10.27 1.99
CA GLN A 52 11.75 -9.44 2.68
C GLN A 52 11.33 -10.06 4.01
N HIS A 53 11.07 -11.36 4.05
CA HIS A 53 10.71 -12.08 5.29
C HIS A 53 11.86 -12.03 6.33
N ARG A 54 13.10 -12.29 5.91
CA ARG A 54 14.28 -12.25 6.77
C ARG A 54 14.49 -10.87 7.41
N GLU A 55 14.43 -9.82 6.58
CA GLU A 55 14.66 -8.45 7.05
C GLU A 55 13.50 -7.96 7.94
N LEU A 56 12.28 -8.34 7.62
CA LEU A 56 11.11 -8.02 8.45
C LEU A 56 11.19 -8.71 9.82
N MET A 57 11.64 -9.97 9.86
CA MET A 57 11.92 -10.68 11.13
C MET A 57 13.02 -10.00 11.94
N ARG A 58 14.07 -9.51 11.26
CA ARG A 58 15.15 -8.76 11.92
C ARG A 58 14.61 -7.48 12.54
N ALA A 59 13.87 -6.70 11.76
CA ALA A 59 13.26 -5.45 12.23
C ALA A 59 12.33 -5.67 13.43
N MET A 60 11.50 -6.72 13.41
CA MET A 60 10.65 -7.07 14.57
C MET A 60 11.45 -7.37 15.83
N ARG A 61 12.55 -8.12 15.71
CA ARG A 61 13.42 -8.43 16.88
C ARG A 61 14.10 -7.19 17.42
N GLU A 62 14.59 -6.32 16.54
CA GLU A 62 15.29 -5.10 16.93
C GLU A 62 14.36 -4.05 17.57
N THR A 63 13.11 -3.99 17.13
CA THR A 63 12.13 -2.99 17.59
C THR A 63 11.18 -3.49 18.67
N GLY A 64 11.10 -4.81 18.89
CA GLY A 64 10.11 -5.41 19.78
C GLY A 64 8.67 -5.33 19.23
N ALA A 65 8.50 -5.11 17.93
CA ALA A 65 7.18 -5.00 17.32
C ALA A 65 6.41 -6.31 17.42
N SER A 66 5.11 -6.23 17.73
CA SER A 66 4.23 -7.41 17.89
C SER A 66 3.78 -8.01 16.56
N ALA A 67 3.81 -7.22 15.50
CA ALA A 67 3.45 -7.65 14.15
C ALA A 67 4.15 -6.75 13.12
N ALA A 68 4.38 -7.29 11.93
CA ALA A 68 4.91 -6.54 10.79
C ALA A 68 4.38 -7.11 9.48
N SER A 69 4.31 -6.29 8.46
CA SER A 69 4.00 -6.72 7.10
C SER A 69 4.76 -5.87 6.09
N ALA A 70 5.03 -6.46 4.93
CA ALA A 70 5.64 -5.77 3.82
C ALA A 70 5.07 -6.32 2.49
N VAL A 71 5.00 -5.48 1.49
CA VAL A 71 4.62 -5.84 0.13
C VAL A 71 5.53 -5.13 -0.85
N THR A 72 5.92 -5.84 -1.91
CA THR A 72 6.70 -5.32 -3.03
C THR A 72 5.94 -5.57 -4.31
N LEU A 73 5.74 -4.52 -5.08
CA LEU A 73 5.05 -4.53 -6.37
C LEU A 73 6.04 -4.20 -7.49
N ASP A 74 5.80 -4.74 -8.66
CA ASP A 74 6.31 -4.17 -9.90
C ASP A 74 5.36 -3.02 -10.30
N ALA A 75 5.91 -1.80 -10.41
CA ALA A 75 5.10 -0.61 -10.66
C ALA A 75 4.55 -0.55 -12.09
N MET A 76 5.24 -1.20 -13.05
CA MET A 76 4.87 -1.16 -14.46
C MET A 76 3.82 -2.21 -14.81
N THR A 77 3.91 -3.39 -14.18
CA THR A 77 3.04 -4.53 -14.49
C THR A 77 1.91 -4.71 -13.49
N GLY A 78 2.05 -4.18 -12.26
CA GLY A 78 1.12 -4.42 -11.16
C GLY A 78 1.29 -5.80 -10.50
N GLU A 79 2.30 -6.56 -10.89
CA GLU A 79 2.61 -7.86 -10.29
C GLU A 79 3.03 -7.71 -8.82
N ILE A 80 2.47 -8.56 -7.96
CA ILE A 80 2.86 -8.63 -6.55
C ILE A 80 4.07 -9.57 -6.46
N LEU A 81 5.28 -8.99 -6.34
CA LEU A 81 6.53 -9.74 -6.33
C LEU A 81 6.85 -10.38 -4.99
N ALA A 82 6.43 -9.76 -3.90
CA ALA A 82 6.57 -10.30 -2.56
C ALA A 82 5.50 -9.76 -1.61
N MET A 83 4.99 -10.63 -0.73
CA MET A 83 3.99 -10.28 0.28
C MET A 83 4.27 -11.04 1.56
N THR A 84 4.72 -10.34 2.59
CA THR A 84 5.18 -10.95 3.84
C THR A 84 4.38 -10.45 5.04
N ASN A 85 4.03 -11.37 5.92
CA ASN A 85 3.29 -11.10 7.15
C ASN A 85 3.97 -11.78 8.35
N LEU A 86 4.07 -11.08 9.47
CA LEU A 86 4.58 -11.60 10.73
C LEU A 86 3.65 -11.25 11.89
N PRO A 87 3.43 -12.15 12.86
CA PRO A 87 3.92 -13.53 12.88
C PRO A 87 3.41 -14.35 11.71
N SER A 88 4.18 -15.35 11.27
CA SER A 88 3.81 -16.24 10.18
C SER A 88 3.54 -17.66 10.70
N PHE A 89 3.00 -18.52 9.86
CA PHE A 89 2.70 -19.91 10.19
C PHE A 89 3.28 -20.87 9.16
N ASN A 90 3.44 -22.13 9.56
CA ASN A 90 3.82 -23.19 8.63
C ASN A 90 2.56 -23.93 8.16
N PRO A 91 2.16 -23.84 6.88
CA PRO A 91 0.94 -24.44 6.36
C PRO A 91 0.96 -25.98 6.41
N ASN A 92 2.16 -26.59 6.54
CA ASN A 92 2.32 -28.04 6.65
C ASN A 92 2.12 -28.56 8.09
N ARG A 93 2.01 -27.68 9.09
CA ARG A 93 1.77 -28.05 10.51
C ARG A 93 0.35 -27.70 10.93
N ARG A 94 -0.65 -28.30 10.29
CA ARG A 94 -2.07 -27.96 10.47
C ARG A 94 -2.60 -28.12 11.90
N GLY A 95 -2.03 -29.00 12.72
CA GLY A 95 -2.45 -29.23 14.12
C GLY A 95 -2.02 -28.13 15.11
N GLN A 96 -1.22 -27.14 14.70
CA GLN A 96 -0.70 -26.07 15.54
C GLN A 96 -0.89 -24.68 14.88
N LEU A 97 -2.00 -24.51 14.17
CA LEU A 97 -2.28 -23.24 13.48
C LEU A 97 -2.73 -22.18 14.50
N ASP A 98 -1.96 -21.10 14.58
CA ASP A 98 -2.41 -19.86 15.21
C ASP A 98 -3.22 -19.03 14.19
N LEU A 99 -4.51 -18.87 14.42
CA LEU A 99 -5.41 -18.10 13.54
C LEU A 99 -4.95 -16.64 13.38
N ALA A 100 -4.31 -16.06 14.39
CA ALA A 100 -3.76 -14.71 14.32
C ALA A 100 -2.56 -14.62 13.39
N ALA A 101 -1.75 -15.70 13.31
CA ALA A 101 -0.62 -15.80 12.39
C ALA A 101 -1.04 -16.11 10.94
N MET A 102 -2.23 -16.68 10.73
CA MET A 102 -2.76 -16.95 9.38
C MET A 102 -3.26 -15.70 8.66
N ARG A 103 -3.44 -14.60 9.40
CA ARG A 103 -3.98 -13.36 8.88
C ARG A 103 -3.00 -12.70 7.92
N ASN A 104 -3.43 -12.46 6.69
CA ASN A 104 -2.65 -11.67 5.73
C ASN A 104 -2.84 -10.17 6.00
N ARG A 105 -1.95 -9.61 6.83
CA ARG A 105 -2.02 -8.22 7.28
C ARG A 105 -1.88 -7.20 6.17
N VAL A 106 -1.19 -7.56 5.09
CA VAL A 106 -1.01 -6.68 3.93
C VAL A 106 -2.36 -6.26 3.33
N VAL A 107 -3.35 -7.14 3.36
CA VAL A 107 -4.67 -6.90 2.76
C VAL A 107 -5.79 -6.71 3.79
N THR A 108 -5.59 -7.19 5.04
CA THR A 108 -6.66 -7.20 6.05
C THR A 108 -6.50 -6.15 7.15
N ASP A 109 -5.27 -5.71 7.44
CA ASP A 109 -5.04 -4.71 8.49
C ASP A 109 -5.20 -3.32 7.91
N VAL A 110 -6.05 -2.53 8.56
CA VAL A 110 -6.24 -1.12 8.24
C VAL A 110 -5.67 -0.24 9.33
N PHE A 111 -5.05 0.84 8.95
CA PHE A 111 -4.42 1.80 9.85
C PHE A 111 -4.48 3.21 9.26
N GLU A 112 -4.31 4.20 10.10
CA GLU A 112 -4.11 5.58 9.67
C GLU A 112 -2.71 5.71 9.04
N PRO A 113 -2.58 6.13 7.77
CA PRO A 113 -1.29 6.14 7.07
C PRO A 113 -0.33 7.24 7.56
N GLY A 114 -0.83 8.23 8.29
CA GLY A 114 -0.02 9.35 8.74
C GLY A 114 0.73 10.04 7.60
N SER A 115 1.95 10.45 7.87
CA SER A 115 2.75 11.22 6.89
C SER A 115 3.06 10.51 5.57
N THR A 116 2.74 9.22 5.43
CA THR A 116 2.94 8.52 4.14
C THR A 116 1.94 8.95 3.06
N VAL A 117 0.84 9.64 3.39
CA VAL A 117 -0.05 10.23 2.38
C VAL A 117 0.31 11.65 1.97
N LYS A 118 1.27 12.30 2.62
CA LYS A 118 1.69 13.67 2.24
C LYS A 118 2.12 13.82 0.77
N PRO A 119 2.72 12.80 0.11
CA PRO A 119 2.96 12.86 -1.34
C PRO A 119 1.66 12.97 -2.17
N LEU A 120 0.56 12.34 -1.73
CA LEU A 120 -0.74 12.49 -2.39
C LEU A 120 -1.32 13.89 -2.15
N THR A 121 -1.12 14.46 -0.97
CA THR A 121 -1.48 15.87 -0.69
C THR A 121 -0.64 16.84 -1.53
N LEU A 122 0.64 16.50 -1.79
CA LEU A 122 1.46 17.26 -2.74
C LEU A 122 0.87 17.21 -4.14
N VAL A 123 0.37 16.05 -4.59
CA VAL A 123 -0.35 15.95 -5.88
C VAL A 123 -1.51 16.95 -5.92
N ALA A 124 -2.38 16.95 -4.90
CA ALA A 124 -3.50 17.87 -4.83
C ALA A 124 -3.05 19.35 -4.90
N ALA A 125 -1.95 19.68 -4.22
CA ALA A 125 -1.39 21.01 -4.23
C ALA A 125 -0.83 21.41 -5.61
N LEU A 126 -0.14 20.49 -6.29
CA LEU A 126 0.40 20.74 -7.63
C LEU A 126 -0.72 20.87 -8.67
N GLU A 127 -1.77 20.05 -8.59
CA GLU A 127 -2.91 20.08 -9.51
C GLU A 127 -3.81 21.29 -9.31
N SER A 128 -3.86 21.89 -8.11
CA SER A 128 -4.60 23.12 -7.87
C SER A 128 -4.04 24.33 -8.65
N GLY A 129 -2.76 24.24 -9.05
CA GLY A 129 -2.05 25.36 -9.68
C GLY A 129 -1.63 26.48 -8.73
N GLU A 130 -2.01 26.40 -7.45
CA GLU A 130 -1.61 27.37 -6.41
C GLU A 130 -0.19 27.13 -5.90
N PHE A 131 0.32 25.90 -6.02
CA PHE A 131 1.62 25.48 -5.51
C PHE A 131 2.46 24.81 -6.58
N ASP A 132 3.77 25.07 -6.49
CA ASP A 132 4.83 24.30 -7.11
C ASP A 132 5.78 23.78 -6.03
N ILE A 133 6.65 22.82 -6.35
CA ILE A 133 7.62 22.26 -5.39
C ILE A 133 8.56 23.32 -4.80
N GLU A 134 8.78 24.42 -5.49
CA GLU A 134 9.62 25.54 -5.05
C GLU A 134 8.82 26.72 -4.43
N THR A 135 7.48 26.63 -4.37
CA THR A 135 6.66 27.63 -3.68
C THR A 135 7.03 27.72 -2.21
N LEU A 136 7.25 28.93 -1.70
CA LEU A 136 7.61 29.16 -0.30
C LEU A 136 6.39 29.15 0.61
N ILE A 137 6.53 28.52 1.74
CA ILE A 137 5.53 28.45 2.83
C ILE A 137 6.23 28.84 4.14
N ASP A 138 5.75 29.89 4.78
CA ASP A 138 6.19 30.25 6.12
C ASP A 138 5.57 29.30 7.16
N THR A 139 6.40 28.54 7.84
CA THR A 139 6.00 27.60 8.90
C THR A 139 6.16 28.20 10.30
N SER A 140 6.56 29.49 10.40
CA SER A 140 6.72 30.14 11.68
C SER A 140 5.39 30.26 12.46
N PRO A 141 5.41 30.12 13.77
CA PRO A 141 6.53 29.85 14.69
C PRO A 141 6.77 28.35 14.94
N GLY A 142 6.50 27.44 13.99
CA GLY A 142 6.61 25.99 14.14
C GLY A 142 5.38 25.34 14.77
N ARG A 143 4.25 26.03 14.76
CA ARG A 143 2.94 25.51 15.18
C ARG A 143 1.82 26.30 14.51
N ILE A 144 0.71 25.63 14.26
CA ILE A 144 -0.51 26.24 13.71
C ILE A 144 -1.72 25.81 14.55
N THR A 145 -2.64 26.73 14.80
CA THR A 145 -3.90 26.44 15.50
C THR A 145 -5.00 26.28 14.46
N VAL A 146 -5.71 25.16 14.54
CA VAL A 146 -6.87 24.86 13.68
C VAL A 146 -8.06 24.50 14.60
N GLY A 147 -9.07 25.38 14.62
CA GLY A 147 -10.14 25.27 15.61
C GLY A 147 -9.57 25.37 17.03
N ASN A 148 -9.78 24.32 17.82
CA ASN A 148 -9.29 24.21 19.19
C ASN A 148 -8.01 23.34 19.33
N LYS A 149 -7.42 22.91 18.21
CA LYS A 149 -6.24 22.04 18.22
C LYS A 149 -5.00 22.81 17.77
N VAL A 150 -3.89 22.54 18.45
CA VAL A 150 -2.56 23.03 18.05
C VAL A 150 -1.81 21.91 17.37
N LEU A 151 -1.35 22.15 16.16
CA LEU A 151 -0.57 21.21 15.34
C LEU A 151 0.88 21.71 15.30
N PRO A 152 1.83 21.06 16.01
CA PRO A 152 3.22 21.48 16.04
C PRO A 152 4.06 20.76 14.99
N ASP A 153 5.10 21.46 14.53
CA ASP A 153 6.28 20.85 13.93
C ASP A 153 7.31 20.49 15.03
N PRO A 154 8.25 19.57 14.77
CA PRO A 154 9.34 19.29 15.71
C PRO A 154 10.19 20.52 16.07
N ARG A 155 10.26 21.48 15.17
CA ARG A 155 10.92 22.77 15.35
C ARG A 155 10.33 23.83 14.41
N ASN A 156 10.63 25.09 14.65
CA ASN A 156 10.35 26.14 13.66
C ASN A 156 11.31 25.98 12.47
N TYR A 157 10.77 25.81 11.26
CA TYR A 157 11.55 25.72 10.03
C TYR A 157 11.64 27.07 9.30
N GLY A 158 10.86 28.08 9.74
CA GLY A 158 10.79 29.37 9.04
C GLY A 158 10.09 29.26 7.69
N GLU A 159 10.56 30.04 6.73
CA GLU A 159 10.08 29.97 5.36
C GLU A 159 10.84 28.89 4.61
N ILE A 160 10.10 27.87 4.10
CA ILE A 160 10.64 26.71 3.39
C ILE A 160 9.81 26.40 2.14
N THR A 161 10.44 25.76 1.14
CA THR A 161 9.72 25.33 -0.06
C THR A 161 8.73 24.20 0.22
N VAL A 162 7.72 24.04 -0.62
CA VAL A 162 6.79 22.88 -0.60
C VAL A 162 7.56 21.56 -0.61
N SER A 163 8.61 21.46 -1.41
CA SER A 163 9.51 20.31 -1.42
C SER A 163 10.09 20.03 -0.02
N ARG A 164 10.59 21.07 0.68
CA ARG A 164 11.12 20.91 2.03
C ARG A 164 10.04 20.65 3.08
N VAL A 165 8.79 21.09 2.87
CA VAL A 165 7.65 20.73 3.73
C VAL A 165 7.47 19.20 3.74
N ILE A 166 7.55 18.55 2.59
CA ILE A 166 7.43 17.08 2.48
C ILE A 166 8.70 16.40 3.02
N GLU A 167 9.89 16.90 2.66
CA GLU A 167 11.20 16.39 3.11
C GLU A 167 11.33 16.37 4.64
N LYS A 168 10.99 17.48 5.30
CA LYS A 168 11.01 17.62 6.77
C LYS A 168 9.75 17.04 7.43
N SER A 169 8.77 16.64 6.62
CA SER A 169 7.47 16.18 7.11
C SER A 169 6.73 17.22 7.94
N SER A 170 6.88 18.53 7.62
CA SER A 170 6.24 19.63 8.34
C SER A 170 4.72 19.47 8.37
N GLN A 171 4.16 19.47 9.56
CA GLN A 171 2.71 19.41 9.76
C GLN A 171 2.09 20.79 9.53
N VAL A 172 2.79 21.83 9.95
CA VAL A 172 2.38 23.24 9.73
C VAL A 172 2.28 23.52 8.23
N GLY A 173 3.33 23.19 7.47
CA GLY A 173 3.35 23.44 6.03
C GLY A 173 2.23 22.70 5.28
N VAL A 174 2.05 21.40 5.55
CA VAL A 174 0.97 20.61 4.92
C VAL A 174 -0.41 21.10 5.34
N THR A 175 -0.60 21.54 6.59
CA THR A 175 -1.85 22.14 7.05
C THR A 175 -2.18 23.42 6.29
N LYS A 176 -1.19 24.29 6.08
CA LYS A 176 -1.39 25.52 5.29
C LYS A 176 -1.75 25.21 3.83
N MET A 177 -1.07 24.24 3.21
CA MET A 177 -1.45 23.75 1.87
C MET A 177 -2.89 23.26 1.85
N ALA A 178 -3.27 22.39 2.79
CA ALA A 178 -4.62 21.83 2.88
C ALA A 178 -5.71 22.90 3.08
N GLN A 179 -5.41 23.96 3.84
CA GLN A 179 -6.34 25.08 4.02
C GLN A 179 -6.54 25.90 2.73
N ALA A 180 -5.49 26.03 1.92
CA ALA A 180 -5.57 26.75 0.65
C ALA A 180 -6.35 25.96 -0.40
N ILE A 181 -5.99 24.68 -0.61
CA ILE A 181 -6.58 23.86 -1.69
C ILE A 181 -7.95 23.26 -1.38
N GLY A 182 -8.31 23.18 -0.09
CA GLY A 182 -9.57 22.56 0.36
C GLY A 182 -9.51 21.04 0.52
N HIS A 183 -10.34 20.53 1.42
CA HIS A 183 -10.34 19.09 1.74
C HIS A 183 -10.96 18.24 0.64
N GLU A 184 -11.94 18.76 -0.09
CA GLU A 184 -12.60 18.06 -1.19
C GLU A 184 -11.56 17.66 -2.27
N HIS A 185 -10.64 18.56 -2.58
CA HIS A 185 -9.59 18.31 -3.56
C HIS A 185 -8.62 17.22 -3.10
N ILE A 186 -8.29 17.21 -1.82
CA ILE A 186 -7.43 16.17 -1.21
C ILE A 186 -8.12 14.81 -1.23
N ILE A 187 -9.39 14.76 -0.85
CA ILE A 187 -10.17 13.51 -0.84
C ILE A 187 -10.36 12.97 -2.27
N ASP A 188 -10.62 13.84 -3.26
CA ASP A 188 -10.69 13.44 -4.66
C ASP A 188 -9.39 12.77 -5.12
N VAL A 189 -8.23 13.37 -4.83
CA VAL A 189 -6.94 12.74 -5.13
C VAL A 189 -6.82 11.38 -4.45
N PHE A 190 -7.15 11.26 -3.17
CA PHE A 190 -7.07 10.00 -2.45
C PHE A 190 -7.97 8.92 -3.08
N GLN A 191 -9.18 9.27 -3.50
CA GLN A 191 -10.10 8.37 -4.20
C GLN A 191 -9.54 7.94 -5.55
N ARG A 192 -8.98 8.86 -6.34
CA ARG A 192 -8.35 8.55 -7.63
C ARG A 192 -7.18 7.59 -7.48
N PHE A 193 -6.42 7.68 -6.38
CA PHE A 193 -5.32 6.79 -6.02
C PHE A 193 -5.80 5.47 -5.38
N GLY A 194 -7.11 5.19 -5.37
CA GLY A 194 -7.68 3.92 -4.91
C GLY A 194 -7.79 3.78 -3.39
N LEU A 195 -7.51 4.82 -2.60
CA LEU A 195 -7.72 4.75 -1.16
C LEU A 195 -9.21 4.68 -0.84
N GLY A 196 -9.57 3.87 0.15
CA GLY A 196 -10.96 3.63 0.51
C GLY A 196 -11.71 2.65 -0.40
N GLN A 197 -11.02 1.99 -1.35
CA GLN A 197 -11.57 1.04 -2.30
C GLN A 197 -10.78 -0.28 -2.26
N LEU A 198 -11.38 -1.38 -2.73
CA LEU A 198 -10.63 -2.63 -2.93
C LEU A 198 -9.62 -2.43 -4.05
N THR A 199 -8.42 -3.01 -3.91
CA THR A 199 -7.36 -2.88 -4.94
C THR A 199 -7.64 -3.73 -6.17
N GLY A 200 -8.53 -4.71 -6.05
CA GLY A 200 -8.81 -5.68 -7.11
C GLY A 200 -7.77 -6.79 -7.25
N ALA A 201 -6.84 -6.92 -6.30
CA ALA A 201 -5.85 -8.01 -6.28
C ALA A 201 -6.48 -9.39 -6.02
N GLU A 202 -7.83 -9.48 -6.00
CA GLU A 202 -8.62 -10.70 -5.81
C GLU A 202 -8.26 -11.51 -4.55
N PHE A 203 -7.64 -10.86 -3.56
CA PHE A 203 -7.20 -11.56 -2.36
C PHE A 203 -8.36 -11.74 -1.37
N PRO A 204 -8.59 -12.97 -0.85
CA PRO A 204 -9.70 -13.22 0.07
C PRO A 204 -9.59 -12.40 1.35
N GLY A 205 -10.66 -11.69 1.71
CA GLY A 205 -10.74 -10.91 2.93
C GLY A 205 -10.06 -9.54 2.85
N GLU A 206 -9.74 -9.06 1.65
CA GLU A 206 -9.24 -7.71 1.44
C GLU A 206 -10.20 -6.67 2.05
N ARG A 207 -9.62 -5.64 2.67
CA ARG A 207 -10.36 -4.54 3.27
C ARG A 207 -10.21 -3.29 2.40
N ALA A 208 -11.32 -2.62 2.14
CA ALA A 208 -11.34 -1.39 1.38
C ALA A 208 -10.74 -0.18 2.12
N GLY A 209 -10.46 -0.31 3.42
CA GLY A 209 -10.13 0.87 4.22
C GLY A 209 -11.33 1.81 4.36
N ARG A 210 -11.07 3.10 4.60
CA ARG A 210 -12.11 4.12 4.68
C ARG A 210 -11.51 5.49 4.47
N LEU A 211 -12.11 6.29 3.61
CA LEU A 211 -11.90 7.74 3.56
C LEU A 211 -12.93 8.44 4.47
N PRO A 212 -12.59 9.62 5.01
CA PRO A 212 -13.56 10.39 5.76
C PRO A 212 -14.70 10.85 4.85
N ASP A 213 -15.91 10.60 5.30
CA ASP A 213 -17.15 11.03 4.66
C ASP A 213 -18.05 11.56 5.81
N HIS A 214 -18.14 12.87 5.94
CA HIS A 214 -18.84 13.53 7.02
C HIS A 214 -19.91 14.45 6.45
N ASP A 215 -21.12 14.38 6.97
CA ASP A 215 -22.17 15.35 6.70
C ASP A 215 -21.77 16.74 7.17
N PHE A 216 -20.91 16.80 8.18
CA PHE A 216 -20.42 18.03 8.76
C PHE A 216 -18.91 17.97 9.05
N TRP A 217 -18.13 18.85 8.42
CA TRP A 217 -16.68 18.94 8.58
C TRP A 217 -16.31 20.05 9.57
N SER A 218 -15.74 19.68 10.71
CA SER A 218 -15.12 20.65 11.62
C SER A 218 -13.83 21.21 11.02
N ALA A 219 -13.33 22.31 11.55
CA ALA A 219 -12.10 22.92 11.05
C ALA A 219 -10.92 21.94 11.05
N ILE A 220 -10.81 21.10 12.06
CA ILE A 220 -9.73 20.11 12.18
C ILE A 220 -9.92 18.94 11.20
N ASP A 221 -11.14 18.47 10.99
CA ASP A 221 -11.44 17.36 10.06
C ASP A 221 -11.09 17.71 8.62
N ARG A 222 -11.16 19.00 8.25
CA ARG A 222 -10.81 19.50 6.91
C ARG A 222 -9.32 19.42 6.60
N VAL A 223 -8.46 19.34 7.60
CA VAL A 223 -6.99 19.36 7.40
C VAL A 223 -6.31 18.05 7.78
N THR A 224 -6.89 17.27 8.70
CA THR A 224 -6.26 16.04 9.18
C THR A 224 -6.04 14.97 8.11
N PRO A 225 -6.91 14.80 7.08
CA PRO A 225 -6.64 13.87 6.01
C PRO A 225 -5.34 14.17 5.25
N ALA A 226 -4.98 15.44 5.10
CA ALA A 226 -3.78 15.87 4.38
C ALA A 226 -2.46 15.31 4.95
N PHE A 227 -2.47 14.90 6.21
CA PHE A 227 -1.33 14.26 6.87
C PHE A 227 -1.67 12.89 7.46
N GLY A 228 -2.77 12.29 6.98
CA GLY A 228 -3.07 10.86 7.13
C GLY A 228 -3.79 10.46 8.39
N TYR A 229 -4.60 11.36 8.98
CA TYR A 229 -5.48 11.06 10.10
C TYR A 229 -6.96 11.11 9.69
N GLY A 230 -7.79 10.32 10.36
CA GLY A 230 -9.22 10.23 10.06
C GLY A 230 -9.55 9.34 8.84
N LEU A 231 -8.56 8.69 8.25
CA LEU A 231 -8.74 7.72 7.16
C LEU A 231 -8.05 6.40 7.51
N LEU A 232 -8.49 5.32 6.88
CA LEU A 232 -7.92 3.98 7.10
C LEU A 232 -7.55 3.38 5.75
N VAL A 233 -6.32 2.87 5.65
CA VAL A 233 -5.81 2.20 4.44
C VAL A 233 -5.14 0.88 4.79
N THR A 234 -5.03 -0.02 3.80
CA THR A 234 -4.21 -1.24 3.92
C THR A 234 -2.78 -0.97 3.42
N PRO A 235 -1.79 -1.79 3.82
CA PRO A 235 -0.45 -1.74 3.23
C PRO A 235 -0.48 -1.87 1.70
N LEU A 236 -1.35 -2.74 1.16
CA LEU A 236 -1.47 -2.95 -0.28
C LEU A 236 -1.99 -1.71 -1.01
N GLN A 237 -3.01 -1.04 -0.48
CA GLN A 237 -3.50 0.23 -1.04
C GLN A 237 -2.41 1.29 -1.07
N LEU A 238 -1.64 1.42 0.01
CA LEU A 238 -0.55 2.39 0.09
C LEU A 238 0.55 2.09 -0.92
N ALA A 239 0.96 0.82 -1.07
CA ALA A 239 1.94 0.41 -2.07
C ALA A 239 1.43 0.67 -3.50
N HIS A 240 0.16 0.34 -3.78
CA HIS A 240 -0.47 0.59 -5.08
C HIS A 240 -0.52 2.09 -5.42
N ALA A 241 -0.83 2.94 -4.44
CA ALA A 241 -0.80 4.38 -4.62
C ALA A 241 0.62 4.91 -4.95
N TYR A 242 1.66 4.32 -4.33
CA TYR A 242 3.05 4.71 -4.63
C TYR A 242 3.53 4.19 -5.99
N ALA A 243 3.02 3.06 -6.46
CA ALA A 243 3.31 2.55 -7.81
C ALA A 243 2.89 3.54 -8.91
N VAL A 244 1.85 4.35 -8.68
CA VAL A 244 1.44 5.41 -9.60
C VAL A 244 2.56 6.41 -9.85
N PHE A 245 3.30 6.80 -8.80
CA PHE A 245 4.42 7.73 -8.95
C PHE A 245 5.55 7.13 -9.77
N ALA A 246 5.80 5.83 -9.59
CA ALA A 246 6.84 5.07 -10.27
C ALA A 246 6.49 4.71 -11.71
N ASN A 247 5.23 4.90 -12.14
CA ASN A 247 4.73 4.56 -13.47
C ASN A 247 4.12 5.77 -14.18
N ASP A 248 4.85 6.87 -14.25
CA ASP A 248 4.48 8.11 -14.96
C ASP A 248 3.05 8.58 -14.66
N GLY A 249 2.57 8.36 -13.43
CA GLY A 249 1.23 8.72 -13.01
C GLY A 249 0.13 7.76 -13.45
N ARG A 250 0.46 6.56 -13.91
CA ARG A 250 -0.48 5.52 -14.30
C ARG A 250 -0.70 4.52 -13.18
N MET A 251 -1.94 4.14 -12.96
CA MET A 251 -2.32 3.04 -12.07
C MET A 251 -2.65 1.80 -12.92
N VAL A 252 -1.91 0.72 -12.71
CA VAL A 252 -2.17 -0.58 -13.33
C VAL A 252 -2.89 -1.51 -12.35
N PRO A 253 -3.76 -2.41 -12.82
CA PRO A 253 -4.39 -3.41 -11.95
C PRO A 253 -3.36 -4.30 -11.27
N LEU A 254 -3.58 -4.62 -9.99
CA LEU A 254 -2.72 -5.56 -9.28
C LEU A 254 -3.04 -7.01 -9.65
N THR A 255 -2.02 -7.85 -9.68
CA THR A 255 -2.17 -9.28 -9.94
C THR A 255 -1.19 -10.13 -9.14
N LEU A 256 -1.63 -11.33 -8.76
CA LEU A 256 -0.80 -12.39 -8.21
C LEU A 256 -0.32 -13.38 -9.29
N LEU A 257 -0.81 -13.26 -10.51
CA LEU A 257 -0.40 -14.11 -11.63
C LEU A 257 0.78 -13.47 -12.34
N ALA A 258 1.75 -14.31 -12.71
CA ALA A 258 2.85 -13.88 -13.56
C ALA A 258 2.32 -13.50 -14.94
N GLN A 259 2.70 -12.32 -15.42
CA GLN A 259 2.31 -11.84 -16.73
C GLN A 259 3.26 -12.42 -17.79
N THR A 260 2.70 -12.86 -18.91
CA THR A 260 3.48 -13.31 -20.07
C THR A 260 3.84 -12.12 -20.95
N SER A 261 4.83 -12.30 -21.84
CA SER A 261 5.23 -11.25 -22.79
C SER A 261 4.08 -10.77 -23.70
N GLN A 262 3.03 -11.60 -23.89
CA GLN A 262 1.85 -11.21 -24.64
C GLN A 262 0.88 -10.36 -23.81
N ASP A 263 0.86 -10.56 -22.50
CA ASP A 263 0.04 -9.78 -21.57
C ASP A 263 0.64 -8.40 -21.32
N ASN A 264 1.97 -8.26 -21.45
CA ASN A 264 2.67 -6.98 -21.30
C ASN A 264 2.26 -5.92 -22.33
N ASP A 265 1.89 -6.33 -23.55
CA ASP A 265 1.31 -5.42 -24.56
C ASP A 265 -0.06 -4.90 -24.15
N HIS A 266 -0.83 -5.69 -23.37
CA HIS A 266 -2.11 -5.29 -22.82
C HIS A 266 -1.99 -4.54 -21.48
N SER A 267 -0.98 -4.83 -20.64
CA SER A 267 -0.77 -4.11 -19.38
C SER A 267 -0.19 -2.72 -19.60
N ALA A 268 0.70 -2.54 -20.57
CA ALA A 268 1.18 -1.22 -20.98
C ALA A 268 0.05 -0.32 -21.54
N SER A 269 -1.02 -0.93 -22.09
CA SER A 269 -2.23 -0.23 -22.57
C SER A 269 -3.37 -0.18 -21.55
N GLY A 270 -3.33 -0.98 -20.47
CA GLY A 270 -4.45 -1.15 -19.51
C GLY A 270 -4.43 -0.24 -18.29
N GLY A 271 -3.33 0.48 -18.03
CA GLY A 271 -3.22 1.38 -16.89
C GLY A 271 -4.01 2.68 -17.09
N ARG A 272 -4.76 3.09 -16.04
CA ARG A 272 -5.48 4.37 -16.05
C ARG A 272 -4.55 5.52 -15.64
N GLN A 273 -4.48 6.57 -16.43
CA GLN A 273 -3.77 7.81 -16.04
C GLN A 273 -4.49 8.45 -14.85
N ILE A 274 -3.81 8.58 -13.73
CA ILE A 274 -4.33 9.16 -12.48
C ILE A 274 -3.89 10.62 -12.34
N ILE A 275 -2.61 10.87 -12.64
CA ILE A 275 -1.99 12.21 -12.63
C ILE A 275 -1.10 12.35 -13.86
N SER A 276 -0.75 13.57 -14.23
CA SER A 276 0.15 13.79 -15.36
C SER A 276 1.57 13.28 -15.05
N PRO A 277 2.35 12.84 -16.08
CA PRO A 277 3.75 12.44 -15.88
C PRO A 277 4.59 13.53 -15.21
N VAL A 278 4.35 14.80 -15.54
CA VAL A 278 5.06 15.94 -14.94
C VAL A 278 4.80 16.04 -13.42
N VAL A 279 3.57 15.80 -12.99
CA VAL A 279 3.25 15.77 -11.54
C VAL A 279 3.91 14.57 -10.87
N ALA A 280 3.88 13.39 -11.50
CA ALA A 280 4.55 12.18 -10.98
C ALA A 280 6.05 12.41 -10.80
N GLU A 281 6.74 12.95 -11.80
CA GLU A 281 8.17 13.29 -11.76
C GLU A 281 8.50 14.26 -10.61
N LYS A 282 7.71 15.32 -10.44
CA LYS A 282 7.88 16.25 -9.33
C LYS A 282 7.75 15.56 -7.96
N VAL A 283 6.76 14.68 -7.81
CA VAL A 283 6.57 13.92 -6.55
C VAL A 283 7.74 12.97 -6.31
N VAL A 284 8.17 12.22 -7.32
CA VAL A 284 9.34 11.30 -7.21
C VAL A 284 10.61 12.07 -6.82
N THR A 285 10.85 13.23 -7.44
CA THR A 285 11.95 14.13 -7.08
C THR A 285 11.91 14.52 -5.59
N VAL A 286 10.74 14.86 -5.08
CA VAL A 286 10.56 15.20 -3.67
C VAL A 286 10.75 13.98 -2.77
N LEU A 287 10.24 12.80 -3.16
CA LEU A 287 10.43 11.55 -2.42
C LEU A 287 11.90 11.16 -2.32
N HIS A 288 12.70 11.39 -3.37
CA HIS A 288 14.15 11.17 -3.34
C HIS A 288 14.84 12.10 -2.31
N ARG A 289 14.44 13.36 -2.22
CA ARG A 289 14.99 14.28 -1.18
C ARG A 289 14.68 13.80 0.25
N VAL A 290 13.55 13.12 0.47
CA VAL A 290 13.18 12.56 1.79
C VAL A 290 14.16 11.48 2.27
N THR A 291 14.73 10.70 1.37
CA THR A 291 15.75 9.66 1.67
C THR A 291 17.17 10.24 1.71
N GLY A 292 17.36 11.44 1.19
CA GLY A 292 18.64 12.14 1.19
C GLY A 292 19.14 12.55 2.59
N PRO A 293 20.33 13.15 2.66
CA PRO A 293 21.03 13.40 3.94
C PRO A 293 20.31 14.36 4.89
N GLU A 294 19.43 15.20 4.37
CA GLU A 294 18.61 16.10 5.19
C GLU A 294 17.17 15.60 5.42
N GLY A 295 16.79 14.51 4.77
CA GLY A 295 15.45 13.96 4.84
C GLY A 295 15.17 13.16 6.11
N THR A 296 13.92 12.75 6.26
CA THR A 296 13.45 11.96 7.41
C THR A 296 13.67 10.46 7.24
N ALA A 297 14.02 10.00 6.03
CA ALA A 297 14.16 8.58 5.67
C ALA A 297 15.61 8.19 5.29
N GLN A 298 16.64 8.80 5.86
CA GLN A 298 18.05 8.53 5.56
C GLN A 298 18.44 7.05 5.66
N ARG A 299 17.79 6.27 6.54
CA ARG A 299 18.03 4.84 6.70
C ARG A 299 17.58 3.99 5.50
N ALA A 300 16.80 4.56 4.60
CA ALA A 300 16.35 3.89 3.36
C ALA A 300 17.35 4.08 2.19
N THR A 301 18.41 4.84 2.38
CA THR A 301 19.47 5.02 1.36
C THR A 301 20.17 3.69 1.10
N VAL A 302 20.31 3.34 -0.17
CA VAL A 302 20.99 2.13 -0.64
C VAL A 302 22.13 2.55 -1.57
N SER A 303 23.35 2.10 -1.26
CA SER A 303 24.51 2.45 -2.09
C SER A 303 24.36 1.91 -3.52
N GLY A 304 24.48 2.79 -4.50
CA GLY A 304 24.35 2.44 -5.93
C GLY A 304 22.92 2.41 -6.45
N PHE A 305 21.92 2.77 -5.63
CA PHE A 305 20.53 2.88 -6.06
C PHE A 305 19.89 4.15 -5.50
N ASP A 306 19.14 4.84 -6.35
CA ASP A 306 18.35 5.96 -5.93
C ASP A 306 16.99 5.47 -5.41
N VAL A 307 16.74 5.74 -4.15
CA VAL A 307 15.49 5.37 -3.46
C VAL A 307 14.72 6.64 -3.15
N GLY A 308 13.44 6.65 -3.42
CA GLY A 308 12.53 7.69 -2.98
C GLY A 308 11.49 7.12 -2.03
N GLY A 309 11.05 7.87 -1.02
CA GLY A 309 10.02 7.37 -0.14
C GLY A 309 9.62 8.30 0.98
N LYS A 310 8.69 7.86 1.80
CA LYS A 310 8.16 8.63 2.92
C LYS A 310 7.97 7.75 4.15
N THR A 311 8.44 8.22 5.29
CA THR A 311 8.17 7.64 6.60
C THR A 311 6.84 8.13 7.17
N GLY A 312 6.20 7.26 7.95
CA GLY A 312 5.05 7.61 8.79
C GLY A 312 5.20 6.98 10.16
N THR A 313 4.71 7.67 11.17
CA THR A 313 4.57 7.14 12.53
C THR A 313 3.25 7.65 13.07
N VAL A 314 2.38 6.73 13.45
CA VAL A 314 1.05 7.05 13.96
C VAL A 314 0.77 6.28 15.24
N HIS A 315 0.06 6.90 16.17
CA HIS A 315 -0.43 6.21 17.36
C HIS A 315 -1.50 5.19 16.98
N LYS A 316 -1.52 4.04 17.62
CA LYS A 316 -2.62 3.09 17.45
C LYS A 316 -3.89 3.65 18.10
N VAL A 317 -5.01 3.45 17.43
CA VAL A 317 -6.32 3.78 17.98
C VAL A 317 -6.80 2.62 18.87
N GLY A 318 -7.08 2.91 20.14
CA GLY A 318 -7.73 2.02 21.10
C GLY A 318 -9.22 2.31 21.22
N ARG A 319 -9.88 1.70 22.21
CA ARG A 319 -11.33 1.91 22.47
C ARG A 319 -11.66 3.32 22.93
N GLU A 320 -10.74 3.97 23.64
CA GLU A 320 -10.90 5.29 24.26
C GLU A 320 -10.15 6.41 23.50
N GLY A 321 -9.61 6.13 22.33
CA GLY A 321 -8.82 7.06 21.52
C GLY A 321 -7.41 6.55 21.21
N TYR A 322 -6.50 7.46 20.94
CA TYR A 322 -5.11 7.12 20.64
C TYR A 322 -4.38 6.59 21.86
N LEU A 323 -3.56 5.53 21.65
CA LEU A 323 -2.72 4.93 22.68
C LEU A 323 -1.35 5.62 22.66
N ASP A 324 -0.95 6.20 23.81
CA ASP A 324 0.29 6.99 23.89
C ASP A 324 1.57 6.15 23.78
N ASP A 325 1.50 4.85 24.09
CA ASP A 325 2.63 3.91 24.15
C ASP A 325 2.70 2.96 22.96
N ARG A 326 1.76 3.03 22.00
CA ARG A 326 1.66 2.10 20.87
C ARG A 326 1.58 2.81 19.53
N TYR A 327 2.49 2.41 18.64
CA TYR A 327 2.66 3.04 17.35
C TYR A 327 2.54 2.05 16.21
N VAL A 328 2.24 2.56 15.02
CA VAL A 328 2.51 1.91 13.74
C VAL A 328 3.59 2.76 13.06
N ALA A 329 4.75 2.15 12.82
CA ALA A 329 5.82 2.75 12.04
C ALA A 329 5.74 2.25 10.59
N LEU A 330 5.86 3.17 9.64
CA LEU A 330 5.61 2.94 8.22
C LEU A 330 6.75 3.50 7.38
N PHE A 331 7.01 2.83 6.27
CA PHE A 331 7.75 3.38 5.15
C PHE A 331 7.07 2.93 3.85
N ALA A 332 6.82 3.86 2.95
CA ALA A 332 6.39 3.59 1.59
C ALA A 332 7.39 4.25 0.63
N GLY A 333 7.80 3.54 -0.40
CA GLY A 333 8.85 4.03 -1.29
C GLY A 333 8.86 3.38 -2.65
N VAL A 334 9.67 3.94 -3.52
CA VAL A 334 9.93 3.51 -4.89
C VAL A 334 11.45 3.38 -5.11
N ALA A 335 11.86 2.38 -5.87
CA ALA A 335 13.26 2.15 -6.21
C ALA A 335 13.36 1.26 -7.47
N PRO A 336 14.35 1.55 -8.35
CA PRO A 336 15.11 2.79 -8.41
C PRO A 336 14.25 3.98 -8.84
N VAL A 337 14.62 5.20 -8.45
CA VAL A 337 13.84 6.42 -8.75
C VAL A 337 13.84 6.75 -10.24
N GLU A 338 14.94 6.48 -10.94
CA GLU A 338 15.09 6.85 -12.35
C GLU A 338 14.38 5.89 -13.32
N SER A 339 14.12 4.67 -12.89
CA SER A 339 13.44 3.64 -13.68
C SER A 339 12.90 2.56 -12.73
N PRO A 340 11.85 2.92 -12.01
CA PRO A 340 11.28 2.06 -10.98
C PRO A 340 10.61 0.82 -11.52
#